data_f26a00ec63dec8d7eba90ef69b042db1
#
_entry.id   f26a00ec63dec8d7eba90ef69b042db1
#
_cell.length_a   1.000
_cell.length_b   1.000
_cell.length_c   1.000
_cell.angle_alpha   90.00
_cell.angle_beta   90.00
_cell.angle_gamma   90.00
#
_symmetry.space_group_name_H-M   'P 1'
#
loop_
_entity.id
_entity.type
_entity.pdbx_description
1 polymer ?
#
loop_
_entity_poly.entity_id
_entity_poly.type
_entity_poly.pdbx_seq_one_letter_code
_entity_poly.pdbx_strand_id
1 'polypeptide(L)'
;MLLAQQQSSDQWAFYQAKVIREHQYRGQKLLLEAQLAEPSSLKGAERARFEALARRFGEEEKRYNAEKKDIEKDAKKLETERDRHQRRDPYFDFAEVFLQIAIVSASVSILSASRPMFGFSLVLAVAGAGLAANGFLQLFTLPFLHH
;
A
#
# COMPACT_ATOMS: atom_id res chain seq x y z
N MET A 1 1.46 -0.32 -11.45
CA MET A 1 1.26 0.73 -10.42
C MET A 1 -0.18 0.81 -9.90
N LEU A 2 -1.19 1.16 -10.70
CA LEU A 2 -2.58 1.30 -10.25
C LEU A 2 -3.14 0.07 -9.50
N LEU A 3 -2.87 -1.14 -9.97
CA LEU A 3 -3.34 -2.38 -9.33
C LEU A 3 -2.78 -2.56 -7.91
N ALA A 4 -1.49 -2.32 -7.69
CA ALA A 4 -0.87 -2.45 -6.37
C ALA A 4 -1.40 -1.39 -5.39
N GLN A 5 -1.64 -0.17 -5.88
CA GLN A 5 -2.25 0.90 -5.10
C GLN A 5 -3.69 0.57 -4.70
N GLN A 6 -4.48 0.04 -5.64
CA GLN A 6 -5.86 -0.37 -5.40
C GLN A 6 -5.91 -1.53 -4.40
N GLN A 7 -5.08 -2.57 -4.58
CA GLN A 7 -5.01 -3.71 -3.67
C GLN A 7 -4.61 -3.30 -2.25
N SER A 8 -3.64 -2.39 -2.10
CA SER A 8 -3.26 -1.85 -0.79
C SER A 8 -4.42 -1.09 -0.14
N SER A 9 -5.11 -0.23 -0.90
CA SER A 9 -6.28 0.52 -0.42
C SER A 9 -7.42 -0.40 0.02
N ASP A 10 -7.72 -1.44 -0.77
CA ASP A 10 -8.77 -2.42 -0.47
C ASP A 10 -8.45 -3.21 0.81
N GLN A 11 -7.19 -3.60 1.02
CA GLN A 11 -6.75 -4.27 2.24
C GLN A 11 -6.88 -3.38 3.48
N TRP A 12 -6.54 -2.09 3.36
CA TRP A 12 -6.73 -1.14 4.45
C TRP A 12 -8.21 -0.89 4.75
N ALA A 13 -9.08 -0.81 3.73
CA ALA A 13 -10.53 -0.72 3.93
C ALA A 13 -11.07 -1.97 4.63
N PHE A 14 -10.58 -3.15 4.26
CA PHE A 14 -10.95 -4.40 4.92
C PHE A 14 -10.46 -4.46 6.38
N TYR A 15 -9.24 -4.00 6.65
CA TYR A 15 -8.74 -3.84 8.01
C TYR A 15 -9.64 -2.93 8.86
N GLN A 16 -10.01 -1.76 8.33
CA GLN A 16 -10.91 -0.82 9.02
C GLN A 16 -12.27 -1.45 9.34
N ALA A 17 -12.84 -2.22 8.41
CA ALA A 17 -14.08 -2.94 8.65
C ALA A 17 -13.97 -3.95 9.81
N LYS A 18 -12.83 -4.63 9.94
CA LYS A 18 -12.58 -5.56 11.05
C LYS A 18 -12.37 -4.84 12.39
N VAL A 19 -11.67 -3.70 12.37
CA VAL A 19 -11.52 -2.82 13.55
C VAL A 19 -12.87 -2.35 14.06
N ILE A 20 -13.75 -1.89 13.17
CA ILE A 20 -15.10 -1.44 13.55
C ILE A 20 -15.89 -2.58 14.20
N ARG A 21 -15.85 -3.78 13.62
CA ARG A 21 -16.55 -4.95 14.19
C ARG A 21 -15.99 -5.36 15.56
N GLU A 22 -14.67 -5.37 15.72
CA GLU A 22 -14.02 -5.62 17.01
C GLU A 22 -14.51 -4.65 18.08
N HIS A 23 -14.48 -3.34 17.77
CA HIS A 23 -14.95 -2.31 18.69
C HIS A 23 -16.44 -2.44 19.01
N GLN A 24 -17.26 -2.83 18.04
CA GLN A 24 -18.69 -3.05 18.23
C GLN A 24 -18.94 -4.21 19.21
N TYR A 25 -18.30 -5.35 19.03
CA TYR A 25 -18.44 -6.49 19.95
C TYR A 25 -17.87 -6.19 21.33
N ARG A 26 -16.76 -5.48 21.39
CA ARG A 26 -16.18 -5.02 22.65
C ARG A 26 -17.12 -4.10 23.41
N GLY A 27 -17.73 -3.12 22.74
CA GLY A 27 -18.70 -2.22 23.33
C GLY A 27 -19.93 -2.96 23.85
N GLN A 28 -20.49 -3.89 23.06
CA GLN A 28 -21.64 -4.70 23.47
C GLN A 28 -21.30 -5.60 24.68
N LYS A 29 -20.11 -6.21 24.69
CA LYS A 29 -19.63 -7.00 25.82
C LYS A 29 -19.54 -6.15 27.09
N LEU A 30 -18.92 -4.97 27.03
CA LEU A 30 -18.78 -4.07 28.17
C LEU A 30 -20.14 -3.61 28.71
N LEU A 31 -21.12 -3.36 27.85
CA LEU A 31 -22.48 -3.03 28.28
C LEU A 31 -23.14 -4.19 29.03
N LEU A 32 -22.99 -5.43 28.56
CA LEU A 32 -23.52 -6.62 29.26
C LEU A 32 -22.80 -6.84 30.58
N GLU A 33 -21.48 -6.69 30.62
CA GLU A 33 -20.69 -6.82 31.86
C GLU A 33 -21.12 -5.75 32.90
N ALA A 34 -21.37 -4.51 32.47
CA ALA A 34 -21.88 -3.46 33.36
C ALA A 34 -23.26 -3.80 33.92
N GLN A 35 -24.17 -4.34 33.10
CA GLN A 35 -25.49 -4.80 33.58
C GLN A 35 -25.39 -5.99 34.53
N LEU A 36 -24.46 -6.92 34.30
CA LEU A 36 -24.21 -8.06 35.18
C LEU A 36 -23.56 -7.68 36.53
N ALA A 37 -22.85 -6.53 36.54
CA ALA A 37 -22.22 -6.02 37.75
C ALA A 37 -23.26 -5.45 38.76
N GLU A 38 -24.48 -5.12 38.32
CA GLU A 38 -25.54 -4.62 39.15
C GLU A 38 -26.27 -5.77 39.85
N PRO A 39 -26.17 -5.91 41.19
CA PRO A 39 -26.65 -7.11 41.93
C PRO A 39 -28.15 -7.35 41.88
N SER A 40 -28.92 -6.31 41.56
CA SER A 40 -30.40 -6.31 41.62
C SER A 40 -31.10 -6.44 40.26
N SER A 41 -30.34 -6.31 39.14
CA SER A 41 -30.94 -6.14 37.80
C SER A 41 -31.36 -7.45 37.12
N LEU A 42 -30.64 -8.55 37.36
CA LEU A 42 -30.88 -9.83 36.68
C LEU A 42 -30.81 -11.01 37.61
N LYS A 43 -31.78 -11.91 37.56
CA LYS A 43 -31.85 -13.11 38.41
C LYS A 43 -32.03 -14.39 37.60
N GLY A 44 -31.45 -15.49 38.08
CA GLY A 44 -31.70 -16.82 37.56
C GLY A 44 -31.32 -17.03 36.09
N ALA A 45 -32.28 -17.46 35.29
CA ALA A 45 -32.07 -17.82 33.89
C ALA A 45 -31.69 -16.60 33.00
N GLU A 46 -32.11 -15.38 33.32
CA GLU A 46 -31.74 -14.18 32.59
C GLU A 46 -30.27 -13.83 32.78
N ARG A 47 -29.76 -13.90 33.99
CA ARG A 47 -28.35 -13.71 34.30
C ARG A 47 -27.48 -14.68 33.54
N ALA A 48 -27.84 -15.97 33.50
CA ALA A 48 -27.12 -16.98 32.75
C ALA A 48 -27.09 -16.70 31.24
N ARG A 49 -28.19 -16.19 30.68
CA ARG A 49 -28.25 -15.78 29.25
C ARG A 49 -27.33 -14.60 28.95
N PHE A 50 -27.30 -13.59 29.80
CA PHE A 50 -26.43 -12.43 29.66
C PHE A 50 -24.95 -12.80 29.78
N GLU A 51 -24.61 -13.68 30.73
CA GLU A 51 -23.24 -14.21 30.87
C GLU A 51 -22.81 -15.00 29.63
N ALA A 52 -23.68 -15.85 29.09
CA ALA A 52 -23.41 -16.59 27.85
C ALA A 52 -23.21 -15.65 26.65
N LEU A 53 -24.05 -14.59 26.56
CA LEU A 53 -23.95 -13.60 25.48
C LEU A 53 -22.67 -12.76 25.60
N ALA A 54 -22.30 -12.30 26.79
CA ALA A 54 -21.06 -11.58 27.05
C ALA A 54 -19.82 -12.41 26.69
N ARG A 55 -19.84 -13.72 27.03
CA ARG A 55 -18.80 -14.66 26.64
C ARG A 55 -18.69 -14.79 25.12
N ARG A 56 -19.81 -14.97 24.43
CA ARG A 56 -19.85 -15.03 22.96
C ARG A 56 -19.30 -13.76 22.31
N PHE A 57 -19.67 -12.58 22.81
CA PHE A 57 -19.13 -11.33 22.28
C PHE A 57 -17.64 -11.17 22.56
N GLY A 58 -17.14 -11.69 23.69
CA GLY A 58 -15.71 -11.75 23.98
C GLY A 58 -14.93 -12.70 23.03
N GLU A 59 -15.55 -13.80 22.60
CA GLU A 59 -14.97 -14.70 21.61
C GLU A 59 -14.91 -14.06 20.23
N GLU A 60 -15.97 -13.37 19.81
CA GLU A 60 -16.02 -12.62 18.56
C GLU A 60 -15.00 -11.47 18.56
N GLU A 61 -14.89 -10.72 19.67
CA GLU A 61 -13.87 -9.67 19.84
C GLU A 61 -12.46 -10.23 19.60
N LYS A 62 -12.13 -11.38 20.24
CA LYS A 62 -10.82 -12.03 20.07
C LYS A 62 -10.59 -12.51 18.64
N ARG A 63 -11.62 -13.08 18.00
CA ARG A 63 -11.53 -13.52 16.62
C ARG A 63 -11.23 -12.35 15.67
N TYR A 64 -12.01 -11.25 15.77
CA TYR A 64 -11.76 -10.07 14.93
C TYR A 64 -10.43 -9.41 15.21
N ASN A 65 -9.94 -9.44 16.46
CA ASN A 65 -8.61 -8.97 16.82
C ASN A 65 -7.49 -9.79 16.17
N ALA A 66 -7.66 -11.10 16.07
CA ALA A 66 -6.71 -11.98 15.37
C ALA A 66 -6.76 -11.72 13.85
N GLU A 67 -7.96 -11.75 13.25
CA GLU A 67 -8.16 -11.52 11.81
C GLU A 67 -7.59 -10.16 11.35
N LYS A 68 -7.77 -9.08 12.14
CA LYS A 68 -7.26 -7.76 11.77
C LYS A 68 -5.72 -7.72 11.74
N LYS A 69 -5.04 -8.48 12.62
CA LYS A 69 -3.56 -8.52 12.64
C LYS A 69 -3.00 -9.18 11.38
N ASP A 70 -3.67 -10.21 10.88
CA ASP A 70 -3.26 -10.86 9.64
C ASP A 70 -3.48 -9.93 8.44
N ILE A 71 -4.64 -9.26 8.38
CA ILE A 71 -4.93 -8.29 7.32
C ILE A 71 -3.96 -7.11 7.37
N GLU A 72 -3.60 -6.60 8.57
CA GLU A 72 -2.62 -5.53 8.74
C GLU A 72 -1.25 -5.91 8.18
N LYS A 73 -0.84 -7.15 8.43
CA LYS A 73 0.43 -7.68 7.91
C LYS A 73 0.43 -7.73 6.38
N ASP A 74 -0.66 -8.20 5.79
CA ASP A 74 -0.80 -8.27 4.33
C ASP A 74 -0.90 -6.88 3.72
N ALA A 75 -1.63 -5.96 4.33
CA ALA A 75 -1.73 -4.57 3.89
C ALA A 75 -0.35 -3.88 3.90
N LYS A 76 0.43 -4.03 4.98
CA LYS A 76 1.79 -3.48 5.07
C LYS A 76 2.75 -4.07 4.03
N LYS A 77 2.59 -5.37 3.72
CA LYS A 77 3.38 -6.01 2.66
C LYS A 77 3.08 -5.40 1.30
N LEU A 78 1.80 -5.27 0.96
CA LEU A 78 1.35 -4.64 -0.30
C LEU A 78 1.77 -3.15 -0.38
N GLU A 79 1.73 -2.44 0.74
CA GLU A 79 2.21 -1.06 0.84
C GLU A 79 3.71 -0.96 0.55
N THR A 80 4.50 -1.86 1.11
CA THR A 80 5.94 -1.92 0.85
C THR A 80 6.25 -2.23 -0.62
N GLU A 81 5.49 -3.15 -1.23
CA GLU A 81 5.62 -3.46 -2.66
C GLU A 81 5.22 -2.26 -3.53
N ARG A 82 4.12 -1.57 -3.21
CA ARG A 82 3.70 -0.32 -3.87
C ARG A 82 4.79 0.74 -3.80
N ASP A 83 5.33 0.99 -2.61
CA ASP A 83 6.36 2.02 -2.40
C ASP A 83 7.66 1.69 -3.15
N ARG A 84 7.99 0.40 -3.25
CA ARG A 84 9.13 -0.05 -4.07
C ARG A 84 8.91 0.24 -5.56
N HIS A 85 7.71 0.02 -6.07
CA HIS A 85 7.37 0.37 -7.45
C HIS A 85 7.39 1.89 -7.66
N GLN A 86 6.80 2.65 -6.74
CA GLN A 86 6.76 4.10 -6.79
C GLN A 86 8.16 4.76 -6.83
N ARG A 87 9.14 4.18 -6.13
CA ARG A 87 10.54 4.67 -6.16
C ARG A 87 11.25 4.40 -7.48
N ARG A 88 10.79 3.44 -8.27
CA ARG A 88 11.39 3.08 -9.57
C ARG A 88 10.82 3.89 -10.72
N ASP A 89 9.55 4.24 -10.65
CA ASP A 89 8.81 4.91 -11.72
C ASP A 89 9.51 6.18 -12.22
N PRO A 90 10.00 7.13 -11.38
CA PRO A 90 10.65 8.33 -11.86
C PRO A 90 11.89 8.07 -12.73
N TYR A 91 12.67 7.04 -12.42
CA TYR A 91 13.84 6.68 -13.21
C TYR A 91 13.47 6.23 -14.63
N PHE A 92 12.38 5.47 -14.75
CA PHE A 92 11.90 5.02 -16.05
C PHE A 92 11.26 6.15 -16.84
N ASP A 93 10.49 7.04 -16.18
CA ASP A 93 9.88 8.20 -16.83
C ASP A 93 10.95 9.13 -17.42
N PHE A 94 11.99 9.45 -16.68
CA PHE A 94 13.10 10.24 -17.19
C PHE A 94 13.91 9.51 -18.26
N ALA A 95 14.15 8.21 -18.09
CA ALA A 95 14.82 7.42 -19.12
C ALA A 95 14.04 7.43 -20.44
N GLU A 96 12.72 7.28 -20.37
CA GLU A 96 11.84 7.34 -21.54
C GLU A 96 11.94 8.69 -22.25
N VAL A 97 11.86 9.81 -21.53
CA VAL A 97 12.00 11.15 -22.11
C VAL A 97 13.36 11.32 -22.80
N PHE A 98 14.46 10.92 -22.16
CA PHE A 98 15.78 11.02 -22.76
C PHE A 98 15.91 10.16 -24.03
N LEU A 99 15.38 8.94 -24.03
CA LEU A 99 15.38 8.07 -25.19
C LEU A 99 14.51 8.60 -26.33
N GLN A 100 13.35 9.16 -26.03
CA GLN A 100 12.46 9.79 -27.01
C GLN A 100 13.17 10.97 -27.72
N ILE A 101 13.80 11.87 -26.94
CA ILE A 101 14.56 13.00 -27.49
C ILE A 101 15.75 12.49 -28.29
N ALA A 102 16.43 11.45 -27.85
CA ALA A 102 17.55 10.84 -28.57
C ALA A 102 17.12 10.31 -29.95
N ILE A 103 15.99 9.60 -30.03
CA ILE A 103 15.45 9.07 -31.28
C ILE A 103 15.07 10.20 -32.26
N VAL A 104 14.37 11.24 -31.77
CA VAL A 104 14.00 12.38 -32.60
C VAL A 104 15.24 13.12 -33.10
N SER A 105 16.23 13.37 -32.20
CA SER A 105 17.48 14.05 -32.57
C SER A 105 18.30 13.23 -33.56
N ALA A 106 18.34 11.91 -33.43
CA ALA A 106 18.99 11.01 -34.38
C ALA A 106 18.34 11.08 -35.76
N SER A 107 17.00 11.07 -35.81
CA SER A 107 16.24 11.16 -37.06
C SER A 107 16.52 12.48 -37.80
N VAL A 108 16.51 13.60 -37.05
CA VAL A 108 16.84 14.92 -37.59
C VAL A 108 18.29 15.00 -38.06
N SER A 109 19.22 14.38 -37.31
CA SER A 109 20.64 14.30 -37.66
C SER A 109 20.88 13.59 -38.99
N ILE A 110 20.17 12.50 -39.24
CA ILE A 110 20.26 11.76 -40.53
C ILE A 110 19.77 12.62 -41.68
N LEU A 111 18.63 13.30 -41.51
CA LEU A 111 18.04 14.17 -42.55
C LEU A 111 18.92 15.40 -42.87
N SER A 112 19.53 16.00 -41.86
CA SER A 112 20.39 17.18 -41.97
C SER A 112 21.87 16.85 -42.25
N ALA A 113 22.25 15.59 -42.27
CA ALA A 113 23.64 15.13 -42.37
C ALA A 113 24.58 15.79 -41.34
N SER A 114 24.05 16.15 -40.17
CA SER A 114 24.74 16.93 -39.14
C SER A 114 25.45 16.00 -38.12
N ARG A 115 26.78 15.90 -38.21
CA ARG A 115 27.58 15.11 -37.27
C ARG A 115 27.43 15.54 -35.78
N PRO A 116 27.39 16.86 -35.43
CA PRO A 116 27.23 17.26 -34.04
C PRO A 116 25.88 16.87 -33.46
N MET A 117 24.79 16.89 -34.23
CA MET A 117 23.46 16.44 -33.79
C MET A 117 23.44 14.92 -33.53
N PHE A 118 24.17 14.16 -34.36
CA PHE A 118 24.31 12.73 -34.09
C PHE A 118 25.03 12.43 -32.77
N GLY A 119 26.12 13.16 -32.49
CA GLY A 119 26.83 13.05 -31.22
C GLY A 119 25.93 13.39 -30.02
N PHE A 120 25.13 14.44 -30.15
CA PHE A 120 24.16 14.83 -29.11
C PHE A 120 23.11 13.72 -28.84
N SER A 121 22.54 13.14 -29.90
CA SER A 121 21.56 12.05 -29.75
C SER A 121 22.17 10.81 -29.08
N LEU A 122 23.44 10.51 -29.37
CA LEU A 122 24.15 9.38 -28.75
C LEU A 122 24.35 9.60 -27.26
N VAL A 123 24.72 10.81 -26.83
CA VAL A 123 24.88 11.16 -25.42
C VAL A 123 23.56 11.01 -24.68
N LEU A 124 22.45 11.48 -25.25
CA LEU A 124 21.11 11.33 -24.68
C LEU A 124 20.68 9.86 -24.59
N ALA A 125 20.98 9.05 -25.61
CA ALA A 125 20.67 7.64 -25.61
C ALA A 125 21.42 6.90 -24.48
N VAL A 126 22.72 7.20 -24.30
CA VAL A 126 23.53 6.62 -23.21
C VAL A 126 23.02 7.06 -21.84
N ALA A 127 22.65 8.33 -21.66
CA ALA A 127 22.07 8.85 -20.43
C ALA A 127 20.75 8.18 -20.11
N GLY A 128 19.84 8.06 -21.09
CA GLY A 128 18.55 7.38 -20.92
C GLY A 128 18.71 5.89 -20.58
N ALA A 129 19.59 5.19 -21.28
CA ALA A 129 19.91 3.78 -20.99
C ALA A 129 20.51 3.60 -19.59
N GLY A 130 21.39 4.53 -19.16
CA GLY A 130 21.97 4.55 -17.82
C GLY A 130 20.91 4.76 -16.73
N LEU A 131 19.96 5.68 -16.93
CA LEU A 131 18.84 5.91 -16.01
C LEU A 131 17.93 4.68 -15.93
N ALA A 132 17.61 4.05 -17.07
CA ALA A 132 16.81 2.83 -17.10
C ALA A 132 17.50 1.68 -16.34
N ALA A 133 18.80 1.48 -16.55
CA ALA A 133 19.59 0.48 -15.84
C ALA A 133 19.64 0.78 -14.33
N ASN A 134 19.81 2.05 -13.94
CA ASN A 134 19.79 2.44 -12.53
C ASN A 134 18.41 2.27 -11.90
N GLY A 135 17.32 2.55 -12.63
CA GLY A 135 15.94 2.30 -12.17
C GLY A 135 15.68 0.81 -11.92
N PHE A 136 16.28 -0.07 -12.72
CA PHE A 136 16.17 -1.50 -12.54
C PHE A 136 17.03 -2.03 -11.37
N LEU A 137 18.31 -1.62 -11.31
CA LEU A 137 19.30 -2.10 -10.35
C LEU A 137 19.29 -1.35 -9.01
N GLN A 138 18.74 -0.14 -8.98
CA GLN A 138 18.70 0.76 -7.80
C GLN A 138 20.07 0.96 -7.14
N LEU A 139 21.13 1.11 -7.96
CA LEU A 139 22.49 1.28 -7.47
C LEU A 139 22.74 2.66 -6.84
N PHE A 140 22.12 3.69 -7.40
CA PHE A 140 22.27 5.07 -6.95
C PHE A 140 20.92 5.75 -6.79
N THR A 141 20.72 6.41 -5.64
CA THR A 141 19.55 7.27 -5.41
C THR A 141 19.88 8.70 -5.82
N LEU A 142 19.20 9.22 -6.83
CA LEU A 142 19.35 10.60 -7.26
C LEU A 142 18.39 11.49 -6.46
N PRO A 143 18.91 12.42 -5.64
CA PRO A 143 18.07 13.17 -4.70
C PRO A 143 17.03 14.09 -5.37
N PHE A 144 17.22 14.47 -6.64
CA PHE A 144 16.27 15.29 -7.38
C PHE A 144 15.08 14.50 -7.98
N LEU A 145 15.11 13.16 -7.91
CA LEU A 145 14.01 12.30 -8.37
C LEU A 145 13.07 11.85 -7.24
N HIS A 146 13.34 12.28 -6.01
CA HIS A 146 12.53 11.97 -4.84
C HIS A 146 11.78 13.22 -4.36
N HIS A 147 10.66 13.52 -4.98
CA HIS A 147 9.64 14.45 -4.49
C HIS A 147 8.31 13.76 -4.31
#